data_f4eba10df069d8245537ff28da0c6458
#
_entry.id   f4eba10df069d8245537ff28da0c6458
#
_cell.length_a   1.000
_cell.length_b   1.000
_cell.length_c   1.000
_cell.angle_alpha   90.00
_cell.angle_beta   90.00
_cell.angle_gamma   90.00
#
_symmetry.space_group_name_H-M   'P 1'
#
loop_
_entity.id
_entity.type
_entity.pdbx_description
1 polymer ?
#
loop_
_entity_poly.entity_id
_entity_poly.type
_entity_poly.pdbx_seq_one_letter_code
_entity_poly.pdbx_strand_id
1 'polypeptide(L)'
;MAHSTALLTDHYELTMLQAALRSGTAHRRSVFELFPRRLPEGRRYGVVAGVGRALDALEAFRFDEPALAVLAEVVDDATLEWLASYRFGGDVWGYAEGEAYFPYSPLLVVEASFAEAVLVETLLLSIYNHDSAIASAASRMTLVAGDRPCIEMGSRRTHE
;
A
#
# COMPACT_ATOMS: atom_id res chain seq x y z
N MET A 1 1.02 -11.04 -19.04
CA MET A 1 0.54 -11.38 -17.69
C MET A 1 1.12 -10.34 -16.75
N ALA A 2 0.31 -9.66 -15.94
CA ALA A 2 0.82 -8.76 -14.93
C ALA A 2 1.58 -9.61 -13.90
N HIS A 3 2.80 -9.21 -13.57
CA HIS A 3 3.58 -9.85 -12.51
C HIS A 3 2.88 -9.60 -11.16
N SER A 4 2.84 -10.62 -10.32
CA SER A 4 2.33 -10.48 -8.96
C SER A 4 3.18 -9.48 -8.17
N THR A 5 2.53 -8.62 -7.40
CA THR A 5 3.17 -7.69 -6.47
C THR A 5 3.32 -8.27 -5.06
N ALA A 6 2.94 -9.53 -4.85
CA ALA A 6 2.86 -10.13 -3.52
C ALA A 6 4.21 -10.20 -2.77
N LEU A 7 5.34 -10.24 -3.48
CA LEU A 7 6.66 -10.17 -2.86
C LEU A 7 7.10 -8.74 -2.48
N LEU A 8 6.24 -7.72 -2.68
CA LEU A 8 6.44 -6.38 -2.12
C LEU A 8 5.96 -6.30 -0.66
N THR A 9 5.61 -7.41 -0.05
CA THR A 9 5.39 -7.53 1.40
C THR A 9 6.73 -7.63 2.14
N ASP A 10 6.80 -7.10 3.34
CA ASP A 10 8.00 -7.21 4.18
C ASP A 10 8.08 -8.56 4.89
N HIS A 11 9.30 -9.01 5.19
CA HIS A 11 9.51 -10.30 5.86
C HIS A 11 8.78 -10.38 7.21
N TYR A 12 8.71 -9.28 7.97
CA TYR A 12 8.03 -9.29 9.26
C TYR A 12 6.51 -9.54 9.12
N GLU A 13 5.88 -9.08 8.04
CA GLU A 13 4.47 -9.31 7.77
C GLU A 13 4.18 -10.81 7.59
N LEU A 14 5.07 -11.52 6.91
CA LEU A 14 5.00 -12.98 6.74
C LEU A 14 5.18 -13.72 8.07
N THR A 15 6.12 -13.28 8.91
CA THR A 15 6.33 -13.90 10.22
C THR A 15 5.19 -13.58 11.20
N MET A 16 4.59 -12.39 11.10
CA MET A 16 3.38 -12.04 11.85
C MET A 16 2.18 -12.89 11.41
N LEU A 17 2.00 -13.09 10.10
CA LEU A 17 0.99 -14.00 9.57
C LEU A 17 1.17 -15.40 10.12
N GLN A 18 2.38 -15.96 10.04
CA GLN A 18 2.68 -17.31 10.57
C GLN A 18 2.37 -17.42 12.07
N ALA A 19 2.77 -16.42 12.85
CA ALA A 19 2.48 -16.38 14.28
C ALA A 19 0.97 -16.30 14.55
N ALA A 20 0.22 -15.52 13.76
CA ALA A 20 -1.22 -15.38 13.89
C ALA A 20 -1.97 -16.68 13.52
N LEU A 21 -1.53 -17.37 12.47
CA LEU A 21 -2.07 -18.68 12.10
C LEU A 21 -1.86 -19.71 13.22
N ARG A 22 -0.64 -19.80 13.75
CA ARG A 22 -0.29 -20.71 14.85
C ARG A 22 -1.06 -20.44 16.14
N SER A 23 -1.33 -19.16 16.43
CA SER A 23 -2.06 -18.75 17.65
C SER A 23 -3.59 -18.74 17.46
N GLY A 24 -4.10 -18.99 16.26
CA GLY A 24 -5.53 -18.93 15.94
C GLY A 24 -6.10 -17.51 15.89
N THR A 25 -5.25 -16.48 15.78
CA THR A 25 -5.68 -15.06 15.73
C THR A 25 -5.76 -14.50 14.32
N ALA A 26 -5.32 -15.25 13.32
CA ALA A 26 -5.26 -14.82 11.90
C ALA A 26 -6.60 -14.31 11.36
N HIS A 27 -7.70 -14.92 11.77
CA HIS A 27 -9.04 -14.59 11.27
C HIS A 27 -9.79 -13.54 12.11
N ARG A 28 -9.13 -12.95 13.11
CA ARG A 28 -9.74 -11.83 13.86
C ARG A 28 -9.92 -10.63 12.99
N ARG A 29 -11.12 -10.03 13.02
CA ARG A 29 -11.39 -8.74 12.39
C ARG A 29 -10.42 -7.70 12.94
N SER A 30 -9.78 -6.97 12.02
CA SER A 30 -8.79 -5.94 12.31
C SER A 30 -9.05 -4.72 11.44
N VAL A 31 -8.68 -3.56 11.96
CA VAL A 31 -8.74 -2.29 11.25
C VAL A 31 -7.34 -1.71 11.21
N PHE A 32 -6.86 -1.43 10.02
CA PHE A 32 -5.57 -0.79 9.78
C PHE A 32 -5.80 0.57 9.16
N GLU A 33 -5.04 1.55 9.62
CA GLU A 33 -5.10 2.92 9.10
C GLU A 33 -3.76 3.31 8.50
N LEU A 34 -3.80 3.82 7.28
CA LEU A 34 -2.66 4.47 6.63
C LEU A 34 -2.78 5.98 6.83
N PHE A 35 -1.80 6.57 7.49
CA PHE A 35 -1.79 8.01 7.76
C PHE A 35 -0.37 8.60 7.72
N PRO A 36 -0.21 9.87 7.35
CA PRO A 36 1.07 10.56 7.41
C PRO A 36 1.37 11.00 8.85
N ARG A 37 2.52 10.59 9.38
CA ARG A 37 2.95 11.00 10.73
C ARG A 37 3.39 12.46 10.77
N ARG A 38 4.01 12.93 9.70
CA ARG A 38 4.53 14.29 9.54
C ARG A 38 4.65 14.64 8.08
N LEU A 39 4.66 15.92 7.79
CA LEU A 39 5.00 16.44 6.48
C LEU A 39 6.47 16.92 6.47
N PRO A 40 7.12 17.00 5.30
CA PRO A 40 8.42 17.65 5.19
C PRO A 40 8.38 19.09 5.71
N GLU A 41 9.54 19.56 6.19
CA GLU A 41 9.65 20.91 6.74
C GLU A 41 9.14 21.98 5.77
N GLY A 42 8.41 22.95 6.30
CA GLY A 42 7.79 24.04 5.54
C GLY A 42 6.52 23.64 4.76
N ARG A 43 6.12 22.37 4.76
CA ARG A 43 4.88 21.91 4.12
C ARG A 43 3.73 21.85 5.13
N ARG A 44 2.59 22.45 4.78
CA ARG A 44 1.41 22.50 5.64
C ARG A 44 0.34 21.48 5.29
N TYR A 45 0.37 20.93 4.08
CA TYR A 45 -0.58 19.93 3.58
C TYR A 45 0.10 19.00 2.59
N GLY A 46 -0.49 17.85 2.39
CA GLY A 46 -0.22 16.95 1.28
C GLY A 46 -1.46 16.78 0.39
N VAL A 47 -1.28 16.11 -0.72
CA VAL A 47 -2.35 15.78 -1.68
C VAL A 47 -2.35 14.26 -1.85
N VAL A 48 -3.51 13.65 -1.68
CA VAL A 48 -3.69 12.19 -1.85
C VAL A 48 -3.53 11.83 -3.33
N ALA A 49 -2.72 10.83 -3.58
CA ALA A 49 -2.59 10.23 -4.90
C ALA A 49 -2.23 8.75 -4.80
N GLY A 50 -2.53 8.01 -5.87
CA GLY A 50 -2.28 6.59 -5.97
C GLY A 50 -3.45 5.70 -5.55
N VAL A 51 -4.63 6.26 -5.32
CA VAL A 51 -5.83 5.50 -4.90
C VAL A 51 -6.18 4.42 -5.92
N GLY A 52 -6.31 4.78 -7.19
CA GLY A 52 -6.63 3.83 -8.26
C GLY A 52 -5.57 2.74 -8.36
N ARG A 53 -4.29 3.11 -8.34
CA ARG A 53 -3.16 2.16 -8.39
C ARG A 53 -3.15 1.21 -7.19
N ALA A 54 -3.48 1.71 -6.00
CA ALA A 54 -3.58 0.89 -4.80
C ALA A 54 -4.71 -0.14 -4.88
N LEU A 55 -5.88 0.25 -5.39
CA LEU A 55 -7.01 -0.65 -5.58
C LEU A 55 -6.70 -1.73 -6.63
N ASP A 56 -6.15 -1.36 -7.77
CA ASP A 56 -5.70 -2.31 -8.81
C ASP A 56 -4.65 -3.29 -8.26
N ALA A 57 -3.73 -2.79 -7.43
CA ALA A 57 -2.70 -3.61 -6.80
C ALA A 57 -3.29 -4.60 -5.79
N LEU A 58 -4.29 -4.18 -4.99
CA LEU A 58 -5.01 -5.08 -4.08
C LEU A 58 -5.77 -6.19 -4.82
N GLU A 59 -6.46 -5.86 -5.92
CA GLU A 59 -7.16 -6.84 -6.75
C GLU A 59 -6.20 -7.86 -7.38
N ALA A 60 -4.99 -7.41 -7.75
CA ALA A 60 -3.96 -8.24 -8.35
C ALA A 60 -3.09 -8.99 -7.31
N PHE A 61 -3.18 -8.62 -6.02
CA PHE A 61 -2.30 -9.15 -4.97
C PHE A 61 -2.62 -10.62 -4.67
N ARG A 62 -1.72 -11.50 -5.10
CA ARG A 62 -1.81 -12.95 -4.90
C ARG A 62 -0.43 -13.58 -5.00
N PHE A 63 -0.24 -14.66 -4.28
CA PHE A 63 1.01 -15.44 -4.34
C PHE A 63 0.89 -16.49 -5.45
N ASP A 64 1.63 -16.29 -6.52
CA ASP A 64 1.76 -17.24 -7.62
C ASP A 64 2.80 -18.32 -7.30
N GLU A 65 2.89 -19.34 -8.14
CA GLU A 65 3.80 -20.47 -7.92
C GLU A 65 5.26 -20.04 -7.75
N PRO A 66 5.84 -19.11 -8.54
CA PRO A 66 7.17 -18.59 -8.31
C PRO A 66 7.34 -17.89 -6.96
N ALA A 67 6.36 -17.09 -6.53
CA ALA A 67 6.40 -16.42 -5.23
C ALA A 67 6.37 -17.43 -4.07
N LEU A 68 5.49 -18.42 -4.16
CA LEU A 68 5.41 -19.49 -3.16
C LEU A 68 6.70 -20.32 -3.06
N ALA A 69 7.36 -20.58 -4.18
CA ALA A 69 8.64 -21.29 -4.18
C ALA A 69 9.74 -20.52 -3.41
N VAL A 70 9.77 -19.19 -3.52
CA VAL A 70 10.69 -18.36 -2.72
C VAL A 70 10.31 -18.38 -1.25
N LEU A 71 9.02 -18.33 -0.93
CA LEU A 71 8.54 -18.25 0.45
C LEU A 71 8.62 -19.59 1.19
N ALA A 72 8.77 -20.71 0.49
CA ALA A 72 8.97 -22.03 1.09
C ALA A 72 10.22 -22.14 2.00
N GLU A 73 11.20 -21.26 1.80
CA GLU A 73 12.38 -21.16 2.66
C GLU A 73 12.19 -20.19 3.85
N VAL A 74 11.06 -19.47 3.89
CA VAL A 74 10.82 -18.36 4.81
C VAL A 74 9.76 -18.71 5.87
N VAL A 75 8.70 -19.41 5.44
CA VAL A 75 7.56 -19.75 6.29
C VAL A 75 7.27 -21.25 6.28
N ASP A 76 6.47 -21.73 7.24
CA ASP A 76 6.09 -23.13 7.30
C ASP A 76 5.02 -23.53 6.25
N ASP A 77 4.86 -24.86 6.09
CA ASP A 77 3.94 -25.43 5.08
C ASP A 77 2.50 -24.95 5.26
N ALA A 78 2.02 -24.83 6.48
CA ALA A 78 0.66 -24.37 6.77
C ALA A 78 0.45 -22.91 6.35
N THR A 79 1.48 -22.07 6.53
CA THR A 79 1.48 -20.67 6.07
C THR A 79 1.55 -20.60 4.55
N LEU A 80 2.35 -21.45 3.91
CA LEU A 80 2.41 -21.54 2.43
C LEU A 80 1.06 -21.96 1.84
N GLU A 81 0.40 -22.94 2.41
CA GLU A 81 -0.93 -23.38 1.97
C GLU A 81 -1.95 -22.24 2.07
N TRP A 82 -1.90 -21.49 3.17
CA TRP A 82 -2.76 -20.32 3.35
C TRP A 82 -2.47 -19.22 2.30
N LEU A 83 -1.19 -18.91 2.07
CA LEU A 83 -0.76 -17.92 1.06
C LEU A 83 -1.17 -18.32 -0.36
N ALA A 84 -1.11 -19.58 -0.71
CA ALA A 84 -1.54 -20.10 -2.02
C ALA A 84 -3.02 -19.81 -2.32
N SER A 85 -3.85 -19.81 -1.27
CA SER A 85 -5.28 -19.50 -1.38
C SER A 85 -5.62 -18.02 -1.17
N TYR A 86 -4.63 -17.19 -0.82
CA TYR A 86 -4.85 -15.80 -0.46
C TYR A 86 -5.59 -15.01 -1.53
N ARG A 87 -6.63 -14.32 -1.09
CA ARG A 87 -7.32 -13.24 -1.83
C ARG A 87 -7.75 -12.21 -0.80
N PHE A 88 -7.56 -10.95 -1.12
CA PHE A 88 -8.06 -9.88 -0.29
C PHE A 88 -9.59 -9.86 -0.38
N GLY A 89 -10.27 -9.99 0.75
CA GLY A 89 -11.73 -10.02 0.87
C GLY A 89 -12.30 -8.97 1.81
N GLY A 90 -11.45 -8.05 2.27
CA GLY A 90 -11.84 -6.96 3.17
C GLY A 90 -12.45 -5.76 2.47
N ASP A 91 -12.79 -4.76 3.26
CA ASP A 91 -13.30 -3.48 2.83
C ASP A 91 -12.23 -2.40 2.95
N VAL A 92 -12.28 -1.41 2.06
CA VAL A 92 -11.33 -0.30 2.03
C VAL A 92 -12.10 1.02 1.92
N TRP A 93 -11.79 1.95 2.80
CA TRP A 93 -12.29 3.33 2.76
C TRP A 93 -11.11 4.30 2.73
N GLY A 94 -11.28 5.43 2.12
CA GLY A 94 -10.21 6.42 2.10
C GLY A 94 -10.61 7.74 1.49
N TYR A 95 -9.66 8.64 1.48
CA TYR A 95 -9.76 9.92 0.81
C TYR A 95 -9.77 9.72 -0.69
N ALA A 96 -10.50 10.57 -1.40
CA ALA A 96 -10.47 10.56 -2.86
C ALA A 96 -9.14 11.08 -3.42
N GLU A 97 -8.84 10.70 -4.65
CA GLU A 97 -7.70 11.21 -5.41
C GLU A 97 -7.75 12.75 -5.48
N GLY A 98 -6.66 13.42 -5.15
CA GLY A 98 -6.55 14.87 -5.18
C GLY A 98 -6.99 15.60 -3.91
N GLU A 99 -7.54 14.92 -2.92
CA GLU A 99 -7.90 15.56 -1.64
C GLU A 99 -6.68 16.02 -0.85
N ALA A 100 -6.84 17.15 -0.16
CA ALA A 100 -5.80 17.66 0.73
C ALA A 100 -5.81 16.93 2.06
N TYR A 101 -4.62 16.57 2.57
CA TYR A 101 -4.47 15.93 3.88
C TYR A 101 -3.48 16.66 4.79
N PHE A 102 -3.60 16.37 6.08
CA PHE A 102 -2.73 16.88 7.14
C PHE A 102 -2.10 15.72 7.91
N PRO A 103 -1.08 15.96 8.75
CA PRO A 103 -0.57 14.93 9.65
C PRO A 103 -1.71 14.26 10.43
N TYR A 104 -1.63 12.93 10.53
CA TYR A 104 -2.61 12.06 11.18
C TYR A 104 -4.00 11.97 10.51
N SER A 105 -4.19 12.52 9.29
CA SER A 105 -5.38 12.22 8.50
C SER A 105 -5.38 10.74 8.09
N PRO A 106 -6.43 9.95 8.36
CA PRO A 106 -6.52 8.56 7.92
C PRO A 106 -6.81 8.49 6.41
N LEU A 107 -5.75 8.42 5.61
CA LEU A 107 -5.86 8.47 4.14
C LEU A 107 -6.53 7.23 3.57
N LEU A 108 -6.30 6.09 4.22
CA LEU A 108 -6.87 4.80 3.87
C LEU A 108 -7.14 4.02 5.14
N VAL A 109 -8.29 3.37 5.21
CA VAL A 109 -8.68 2.44 6.26
C VAL A 109 -8.95 1.09 5.62
N VAL A 110 -8.29 0.05 6.10
CA VAL A 110 -8.47 -1.34 5.64
C VAL A 110 -9.10 -2.12 6.77
N GLU A 111 -10.27 -2.69 6.51
CA GLU A 111 -10.98 -3.55 7.45
C GLU A 111 -11.07 -4.97 6.88
N ALA A 112 -10.35 -5.91 7.48
CA ALA A 112 -10.27 -7.28 7.04
C ALA A 112 -9.92 -8.22 8.19
N SER A 113 -9.70 -9.51 7.92
CA SER A 113 -9.00 -10.34 8.91
C SER A 113 -7.58 -9.82 9.11
N PHE A 114 -7.01 -10.07 10.29
CA PHE A 114 -5.62 -9.68 10.58
C PHE A 114 -4.65 -10.21 9.52
N ALA A 115 -4.82 -11.47 9.14
CA ALA A 115 -3.98 -12.14 8.15
C ALA A 115 -4.06 -11.48 6.76
N GLU A 116 -5.23 -11.05 6.33
CA GLU A 116 -5.40 -10.40 5.04
C GLU A 116 -4.81 -8.99 5.03
N ALA A 117 -5.06 -8.23 6.08
CA ALA A 117 -4.67 -6.83 6.14
C ALA A 117 -3.16 -6.64 6.36
N VAL A 118 -2.51 -7.48 7.18
CA VAL A 118 -1.08 -7.34 7.49
C VAL A 118 -0.19 -7.49 6.26
N LEU A 119 -0.56 -8.34 5.31
CA LEU A 119 0.24 -8.62 4.10
C LEU A 119 0.26 -7.48 3.08
N VAL A 120 -0.72 -6.59 3.12
CA VAL A 120 -0.85 -5.50 2.15
C VAL A 120 -0.33 -4.17 2.68
N GLU A 121 0.19 -4.14 3.90
CA GLU A 121 0.69 -2.93 4.55
C GLU A 121 1.78 -2.25 3.71
N THR A 122 2.88 -2.94 3.45
CA THR A 122 4.02 -2.36 2.71
C THR A 122 3.64 -1.94 1.30
N LEU A 123 2.82 -2.74 0.59
CA LEU A 123 2.34 -2.39 -0.75
C LEU A 123 1.58 -1.07 -0.74
N LEU A 124 0.60 -0.93 0.15
CA LEU A 124 -0.23 0.27 0.23
C LEU A 124 0.56 1.49 0.68
N LEU A 125 1.41 1.34 1.69
CA LEU A 125 2.30 2.41 2.15
C LEU A 125 3.23 2.90 1.04
N SER A 126 3.82 1.99 0.27
CA SER A 126 4.72 2.31 -0.84
C SER A 126 4.02 3.16 -1.90
N ILE A 127 2.84 2.73 -2.36
CA ILE A 127 2.07 3.45 -3.39
C ILE A 127 1.66 4.84 -2.89
N TYR A 128 1.01 4.92 -1.74
CA TYR A 128 0.53 6.19 -1.21
C TYR A 128 1.66 7.17 -0.89
N ASN A 129 2.78 6.68 -0.35
CA ASN A 129 3.92 7.53 -0.04
C ASN A 129 4.55 8.13 -1.30
N HIS A 130 4.78 7.31 -2.33
CA HIS A 130 5.39 7.75 -3.58
C HIS A 130 4.48 8.73 -4.32
N ASP A 131 3.25 8.32 -4.62
CA ASP A 131 2.34 9.07 -5.46
C ASP A 131 1.89 10.37 -4.78
N SER A 132 1.57 10.32 -3.49
CA SER A 132 1.19 11.51 -2.73
C SER A 132 2.36 12.50 -2.55
N ALA A 133 3.61 12.02 -2.47
CA ALA A 133 4.76 12.91 -2.41
C ALA A 133 4.90 13.71 -3.71
N ILE A 134 4.74 13.05 -4.86
CA ILE A 134 4.80 13.69 -6.19
C ILE A 134 3.64 14.66 -6.37
N ALA A 135 2.40 14.22 -6.12
CA ALA A 135 1.21 15.06 -6.22
C ALA A 135 1.31 16.29 -5.31
N SER A 136 1.78 16.10 -4.08
CA SER A 136 1.99 17.19 -3.12
C SER A 136 3.05 18.19 -3.59
N ALA A 137 4.10 17.76 -4.26
CA ALA A 137 5.09 18.65 -4.86
C ALA A 137 4.51 19.38 -6.06
N ALA A 138 3.86 18.66 -6.98
CA ALA A 138 3.24 19.22 -8.18
C ALA A 138 2.16 20.25 -7.86
N SER A 139 1.32 20.01 -6.84
CA SER A 139 0.27 20.95 -6.43
C SER A 139 0.80 22.34 -6.09
N ARG A 140 2.00 22.43 -5.53
CA ARG A 140 2.64 23.71 -5.20
C ARG A 140 3.18 24.41 -6.44
N MET A 141 3.71 23.64 -7.37
CA MET A 141 4.21 24.16 -8.63
C MET A 141 3.07 24.74 -9.47
N THR A 142 1.97 23.99 -9.61
CA THR A 142 0.80 24.42 -10.36
C THR A 142 0.12 25.62 -9.72
N LEU A 143 0.04 25.68 -8.39
CA LEU A 143 -0.53 26.80 -7.66
C LEU A 143 0.25 28.11 -7.95
N VAL A 144 1.58 28.05 -7.99
CA VAL A 144 2.43 29.22 -8.26
C VAL A 144 2.43 29.56 -9.76
N ALA A 145 2.32 28.56 -10.63
CA ALA A 145 2.25 28.77 -12.07
C ALA A 145 0.96 29.50 -12.50
N GLY A 146 -0.13 29.34 -11.73
CA GLY A 146 -1.45 29.88 -12.09
C GLY A 146 -1.91 29.31 -13.44
N ASP A 147 -2.23 30.17 -14.39
CA ASP A 147 -2.71 29.75 -15.72
C ASP A 147 -1.58 29.29 -16.69
N ARG A 148 -0.34 29.30 -16.24
CA ARG A 148 0.77 28.83 -17.06
C ARG A 148 0.83 27.30 -17.07
N PRO A 149 1.00 26.65 -18.23
CA PRO A 149 1.12 25.22 -18.30
C PRO A 149 2.38 24.73 -17.57
N CYS A 150 2.26 23.71 -16.77
CA CYS A 150 3.38 22.95 -16.20
C CYS A 150 3.59 21.71 -17.05
N ILE A 151 4.81 21.52 -17.57
CA ILE A 151 5.18 20.36 -18.38
C ILE A 151 6.27 19.62 -17.63
N GLU A 152 5.96 18.38 -17.25
CA GLU A 152 6.92 17.47 -16.63
C GLU A 152 7.71 16.75 -17.71
N MET A 153 9.05 16.72 -17.58
CA MET A 153 9.97 16.10 -18.54
C MET A 153 10.98 15.17 -17.87
N GLY A 154 10.75 14.81 -16.62
CA GLY A 154 11.67 14.07 -15.77
C GLY A 154 11.48 12.55 -15.77
N SER A 155 10.55 11.99 -16.56
CA SER A 155 10.24 10.55 -16.55
C SER A 155 11.47 9.65 -16.71
N ARG A 156 12.47 10.06 -17.48
CA ARG A 156 13.76 9.36 -17.61
C ARG A 156 14.67 9.45 -16.37
N ARG A 157 14.27 10.18 -15.34
CA ARG A 157 15.03 10.40 -14.08
C ARG A 157 14.21 10.09 -12.85
N THR A 158 13.04 9.51 -13.02
CA THR A 158 12.17 9.05 -11.94
C THR A 158 12.45 7.59 -11.61
N HIS A 159 11.80 7.09 -10.59
CA HIS A 159 11.91 5.70 -10.17
C HIS A 159 11.00 4.74 -10.95
N GLU A 160 10.11 5.29 -11.79
CA GLU A 160 9.18 4.54 -12.65
C GLU A 160 9.32 4.96 -14.11
#